data_94879a7a27971c260eaa9192a26fd6c7
#
_entry.id   94879a7a27971c260eaa9192a26fd6c7
#
_cell.length_a   1.000
_cell.length_b   1.000
_cell.length_c   1.000
_cell.angle_alpha   90.00
_cell.angle_beta   90.00
_cell.angle_gamma   90.00
#
_symmetry.space_group_name_H-M   'P 1'
#
loop_
_entity.id
_entity.type
_entity.pdbx_description
1 polymer ?
#
loop_
_entity_poly.entity_id
_entity_poly.type
_entity_poly.pdbx_seq_one_letter_code
_entity_poly.pdbx_strand_id
1 'polypeptide(L)'
;MRYVTSIERLAIERGMQQGIEQGIEQGMQQGMQHEARAILERQMHKRFGTLSDETLTRLKSATLEQLNLWADRILDAPTIAFVFGEH
;
A
#
# COMPACT_ATOMS: atom_id res chain seq x y z
N MET A 1 11.69 39.32 22.37
CA MET A 1 11.64 38.53 21.18
C MET A 1 12.92 38.62 20.40
N ARG A 2 13.30 37.54 19.90
CA ARG A 2 14.44 37.55 19.15
C ARG A 2 14.15 37.15 17.74
N TYR A 3 14.85 37.66 16.82
CA TYR A 3 14.63 37.37 15.44
C TYR A 3 15.62 36.38 14.93
N VAL A 4 15.11 35.40 14.27
CA VAL A 4 15.91 34.56 13.39
C VAL A 4 15.99 35.32 12.08
N THR A 5 17.09 35.28 11.39
CA THR A 5 17.17 35.88 10.07
C THR A 5 16.20 35.18 9.13
N SER A 6 15.74 35.89 8.11
CA SER A 6 14.81 35.32 7.16
C SER A 6 15.32 34.03 6.51
N ILE A 7 16.63 33.99 6.24
CA ILE A 7 17.26 32.82 5.64
C ILE A 7 17.22 31.61 6.59
N GLU A 8 17.58 31.82 7.86
CA GLU A 8 17.57 30.78 8.87
C GLU A 8 16.17 30.25 9.09
N ARG A 9 15.20 31.14 9.14
CA ARG A 9 13.81 30.77 9.34
C ARG A 9 13.30 29.93 8.19
N LEU A 10 13.60 30.30 6.95
CA LEU A 10 13.19 29.52 5.78
C LEU A 10 13.85 28.15 5.76
N ALA A 11 15.11 28.07 6.16
CA ALA A 11 15.82 26.79 6.21
C ALA A 11 15.18 25.83 7.22
N ILE A 12 14.84 26.35 8.41
CA ILE A 12 14.18 25.56 9.45
C ILE A 12 12.80 25.08 8.98
N GLU A 13 12.02 26.00 8.39
CA GLU A 13 10.68 25.66 7.91
C GLU A 13 10.73 24.60 6.81
N ARG A 14 11.68 24.70 5.88
CA ARG A 14 11.83 23.72 4.81
C ARG A 14 12.22 22.34 5.34
N GLY A 15 13.14 22.31 6.32
CA GLY A 15 13.53 21.06 6.93
C GLY A 15 12.37 20.36 7.63
N MET A 16 11.59 21.11 8.39
CA MET A 16 10.41 20.59 9.07
C MET A 16 9.35 20.11 8.07
N GLN A 17 9.12 20.90 7.02
CA GLN A 17 8.13 20.55 6.01
C GLN A 17 8.51 19.29 5.26
N GLN A 18 9.77 19.12 4.90
CA GLN A 18 10.24 17.91 4.25
C GLN A 18 10.06 16.69 5.12
N GLY A 19 10.35 16.80 6.42
CA GLY A 19 10.16 15.70 7.36
C GLY A 19 8.69 15.30 7.47
N ILE A 20 7.79 16.28 7.55
CA ILE A 20 6.35 16.04 7.61
C ILE A 20 5.86 15.39 6.32
N GLU A 21 6.29 15.90 5.17
CA GLU A 21 5.90 15.34 3.88
C GLU A 21 6.34 13.89 3.72
N GLN A 22 7.56 13.55 4.12
CA GLN A 22 8.04 12.19 4.07
C GLN A 22 7.23 11.26 4.98
N GLY A 23 6.91 11.73 6.19
CA GLY A 23 6.10 10.97 7.11
C GLY A 23 4.69 10.72 6.59
N ILE A 24 4.07 11.73 5.99
CA ILE A 24 2.75 11.62 5.37
C ILE A 24 2.80 10.65 4.20
N GLU A 25 3.80 10.76 3.36
CA GLU A 25 3.96 9.91 2.18
C GLU A 25 4.10 8.44 2.58
N GLN A 26 4.94 8.13 3.58
CA GLN A 26 5.08 6.78 4.09
C GLN A 26 3.79 6.25 4.69
N GLY A 27 3.10 7.07 5.47
CA GLY A 27 1.82 6.71 6.04
C GLY A 27 0.76 6.46 4.98
N MET A 28 0.72 7.26 3.93
CA MET A 28 -0.19 7.07 2.82
C MET A 28 0.09 5.78 2.07
N GLN A 29 1.36 5.46 1.82
CA GLN A 29 1.73 4.22 1.15
C GLN A 29 1.31 3.00 1.97
N GLN A 30 1.53 3.02 3.27
CA GLN A 30 1.10 1.94 4.16
C GLN A 30 -0.42 1.83 4.18
N GLY A 31 -1.13 2.95 4.23
CA GLY A 31 -2.58 2.99 4.18
C GLY A 31 -3.12 2.45 2.87
N MET A 32 -2.54 2.84 1.75
CA MET A 32 -2.92 2.36 0.43
C MET A 32 -2.68 0.86 0.30
N GLN A 33 -1.55 0.36 0.81
CA GLN A 33 -1.24 -1.06 0.79
C GLN A 33 -2.23 -1.86 1.62
N HIS A 34 -2.55 -1.37 2.81
CA HIS A 34 -3.53 -2.01 3.69
C HIS A 34 -4.90 -2.05 3.04
N GLU A 35 -5.34 -0.95 2.46
CA GLU A 35 -6.63 -0.85 1.78
C GLU A 35 -6.68 -1.75 0.55
N ALA A 36 -5.65 -1.72 -0.28
CA ALA A 36 -5.56 -2.56 -1.47
C ALA A 36 -5.64 -4.04 -1.09
N ARG A 37 -4.95 -4.42 -0.03
CA ARG A 37 -5.00 -5.80 0.48
C ARG A 37 -6.39 -6.17 0.95
N ALA A 38 -7.04 -5.30 1.71
CA ALA A 38 -8.37 -5.56 2.24
C ALA A 38 -9.40 -5.71 1.12
N ILE A 39 -9.32 -4.85 0.11
CA ILE A 39 -10.22 -4.91 -1.05
C ILE A 39 -9.98 -6.21 -1.83
N LEU A 40 -8.73 -6.52 -2.11
CA LEU A 40 -8.37 -7.72 -2.86
C LEU A 40 -8.79 -8.98 -2.12
N GLU A 41 -8.54 -9.04 -0.82
CA GLU A 41 -8.94 -10.16 0.03
C GLU A 41 -10.45 -10.37 -0.03
N ARG A 42 -11.22 -9.31 0.04
CA ARG A 42 -12.68 -9.38 -0.05
C ARG A 42 -13.13 -9.87 -1.41
N GLN A 43 -12.53 -9.36 -2.49
CA GLN A 43 -12.85 -9.79 -3.84
C GLN A 43 -12.51 -11.26 -4.07
N MET A 44 -11.36 -11.70 -3.58
CA MET A 44 -10.96 -13.10 -3.69
C MET A 44 -11.90 -14.01 -2.91
N HIS A 45 -12.27 -13.61 -1.71
CA HIS A 45 -13.21 -14.36 -0.90
C HIS A 45 -14.58 -14.48 -1.59
N LYS A 46 -15.00 -13.42 -2.22
CA LYS A 46 -16.28 -13.37 -2.94
C LYS A 46 -16.28 -14.25 -4.17
N ARG A 47 -15.17 -14.32 -4.90
CA ARG A 47 -15.07 -15.10 -6.14
C ARG A 47 -14.71 -16.55 -5.90
N PHE A 48 -13.82 -16.81 -4.97
CA PHE A 48 -13.22 -18.12 -4.78
C PHE A 48 -13.61 -18.79 -3.47
N GLY A 49 -14.33 -18.09 -2.59
CA GLY A 49 -14.74 -18.60 -1.29
C GLY A 49 -13.66 -18.39 -0.23
N THR A 50 -13.64 -19.29 0.76
CA THR A 50 -12.72 -19.18 1.88
C THR A 50 -11.27 -19.25 1.41
N LEU A 51 -10.45 -18.28 1.84
CA LEU A 51 -9.05 -18.22 1.49
C LEU A 51 -8.22 -19.06 2.47
N SER A 52 -7.21 -19.74 1.94
CA SER A 52 -6.28 -20.51 2.78
C SER A 52 -5.36 -19.56 3.57
N ASP A 53 -4.78 -20.10 4.65
CA ASP A 53 -3.80 -19.35 5.43
C ASP A 53 -2.59 -18.95 4.58
N GLU A 54 -2.18 -19.80 3.66
CA GLU A 54 -1.10 -19.50 2.72
C GLU A 54 -1.44 -18.30 1.85
N THR A 55 -2.66 -18.23 1.32
CA THR A 55 -3.13 -17.10 0.52
C THR A 55 -3.14 -15.82 1.34
N LEU A 56 -3.68 -15.88 2.56
CA LEU A 56 -3.72 -14.72 3.45
C LEU A 56 -2.32 -14.23 3.80
N THR A 57 -1.40 -15.13 4.07
CA THR A 57 -0.01 -14.78 4.36
C THR A 57 0.65 -14.12 3.15
N ARG A 58 0.39 -14.64 1.95
CA ARG A 58 0.91 -14.08 0.72
C ARG A 58 0.40 -12.64 0.50
N LEU A 59 -0.87 -12.40 0.78
CA LEU A 59 -1.45 -11.07 0.68
C LEU A 59 -0.84 -10.10 1.69
N LYS A 60 -0.60 -10.56 2.92
CA LYS A 60 0.01 -9.73 3.96
C LYS A 60 1.44 -9.35 3.63
N SER A 61 2.16 -10.19 2.94
CA SER A 61 3.56 -9.98 2.58
C SER A 61 3.74 -9.25 1.28
N ALA A 62 2.66 -8.97 0.56
CA ALA A 62 2.72 -8.42 -0.79
C ALA A 62 3.05 -6.92 -0.78
N THR A 63 3.77 -6.49 -1.80
CA THR A 63 3.97 -5.07 -2.06
C THR A 63 2.72 -4.49 -2.71
N LEU A 64 2.62 -3.15 -2.70
CA LEU A 64 1.50 -2.48 -3.35
C LEU A 64 1.44 -2.82 -4.84
N GLU A 65 2.59 -2.91 -5.51
CA GLU A 65 2.67 -3.29 -6.91
C GLU A 65 2.10 -4.69 -7.15
N GLN A 66 2.44 -5.64 -6.29
CA GLN A 66 1.92 -6.99 -6.38
C GLN A 66 0.41 -7.03 -6.16
N LEU A 67 -0.07 -6.28 -5.16
CA LEU A 67 -1.51 -6.20 -4.88
C LEU A 67 -2.27 -5.63 -6.06
N ASN A 68 -1.75 -4.58 -6.69
CA ASN A 68 -2.37 -3.98 -7.87
C ASN A 68 -2.39 -4.95 -9.06
N LEU A 69 -1.30 -5.68 -9.26
CA LEU A 69 -1.21 -6.68 -10.32
C LEU A 69 -2.25 -7.79 -10.12
N TRP A 70 -2.36 -8.29 -8.90
CA TRP A 70 -3.34 -9.33 -8.58
C TRP A 70 -4.77 -8.82 -8.67
N ALA A 71 -5.00 -7.56 -8.32
CA ALA A 71 -6.33 -6.95 -8.47
C ALA A 71 -6.75 -6.90 -9.95
N ASP A 72 -5.83 -6.61 -10.84
CA ASP A 72 -6.09 -6.65 -12.28
C ASP A 72 -6.36 -8.08 -12.75
N ARG A 73 -5.56 -9.02 -12.28
CA ARG A 73 -5.69 -10.43 -12.69
C ARG A 73 -6.97 -11.07 -12.20
N ILE A 74 -7.47 -10.66 -11.02
CA ILE A 74 -8.66 -11.27 -10.43
C ILE A 74 -9.89 -11.09 -11.32
N LEU A 75 -9.90 -10.06 -12.16
CA LEU A 75 -11.02 -9.83 -13.07
C LEU A 75 -11.19 -10.96 -14.09
N ASP A 76 -10.09 -11.57 -14.50
CA ASP A 76 -10.07 -12.59 -15.55
C ASP A 76 -9.63 -13.96 -15.04
N ALA A 77 -9.10 -14.04 -13.82
CA ALA A 77 -8.52 -15.27 -13.31
C ALA A 77 -9.60 -16.31 -12.97
N PRO A 78 -9.50 -17.53 -13.50
CA PRO A 78 -10.45 -18.59 -13.14
C PRO A 78 -10.18 -19.22 -11.78
N THR A 79 -8.95 -19.09 -11.27
CA THR A 79 -8.55 -19.67 -9.98
C THR A 79 -7.63 -18.71 -9.22
N ILE A 80 -7.48 -18.93 -7.91
CA ILE A 80 -6.55 -18.17 -7.08
C ILE A 80 -5.11 -18.34 -7.58
N ALA A 81 -4.73 -19.56 -7.96
CA ALA A 81 -3.39 -19.82 -8.49
C ALA A 81 -3.09 -18.97 -9.71
N PHE A 82 -4.07 -18.78 -10.58
CA PHE A 82 -3.92 -17.93 -11.75
C PHE A 82 -3.66 -16.46 -11.37
N VAL A 83 -4.35 -15.98 -10.32
CA VAL A 83 -4.14 -14.61 -9.84
C VAL A 83 -2.69 -14.38 -9.47
N PHE A 84 -2.06 -15.35 -8.83
CA PHE A 84 -0.66 -15.28 -8.40
C PHE A 84 0.34 -15.63 -9.51
N GLY A 85 -0.15 -15.97 -10.70
CA GLY A 85 0.71 -16.36 -11.82
C GLY A 85 1.19 -17.80 -11.75
N GLU A 86 0.58 -18.61 -10.90
CA GLU A 86 0.86 -20.05 -10.76
C GLU A 86 -0.20 -20.81 -11.54
N HIS A 87 0.19 -21.45 -12.63
CA HIS A 87 -0.76 -22.21 -13.47
C HIS A 87 -0.14 -23.41 -14.16
#